data_3aaa698d6a07cda3e6e704592dba6969
#
_entry.id   3aaa698d6a07cda3e6e704592dba6969
#
_cell.length_a   1.000
_cell.length_b   1.000
_cell.length_c   1.000
_cell.angle_alpha   90.00
_cell.angle_beta   90.00
_cell.angle_gamma   90.00
#
_symmetry.space_group_name_H-M   'P 1'
#
loop_
_entity.id
_entity.type
_entity.pdbx_description
1 polymer ?
#
loop_
_entity_poly.entity_id
_entity_poly.type
_entity_poly.pdbx_seq_one_letter_code
_entity_poly.pdbx_strand_id
1 'polypeptide(L)'
;MKTPENKYLARLCSFVGEVEQLTAVRKLICSYREGGEPLDSVARKLGIAEIRREPLPFDGGVFEDGNATVIKINSLRNPVRCQFTLAHELGHLMLACSVAKKKPKNCSDDLGLERACDFIAAELLMPYEETVQFVVQLGRQSPEKLGIIARRFGVSLETAARRLHTDLKIWKLPMGLWEYGAVVQELWFVGKRPWRSRQLSFSAFDLARESHMPIITRERYPVGTHTELVDLKVLHIGNNKILGIIAT
;
A
#
# COMPACT_ATOMS: atom_id res chain seq x y z
N MET A 1 -14.43 30.04 16.97
CA MET A 1 -14.38 29.75 15.52
C MET A 1 -13.31 28.71 15.28
N LYS A 2 -13.67 27.51 14.79
CA LYS A 2 -12.71 26.45 14.45
C LYS A 2 -12.06 26.84 13.12
N THR A 3 -10.73 26.93 13.09
CA THR A 3 -9.99 27.24 11.87
C THR A 3 -10.20 26.15 10.80
N PRO A 4 -10.19 26.48 9.51
CA PRO A 4 -10.41 25.53 8.42
C PRO A 4 -9.47 24.30 8.45
N GLU A 5 -8.25 24.48 8.95
CA GLU A 5 -7.21 23.44 9.04
C GLU A 5 -7.57 22.29 10.01
N ASN A 6 -8.30 22.57 11.09
CA ASN A 6 -8.72 21.54 12.04
C ASN A 6 -9.83 20.61 11.48
N LYS A 7 -10.60 21.08 10.50
CA LYS A 7 -11.55 20.25 9.75
C LYS A 7 -10.84 19.32 8.74
N TYR A 8 -9.69 19.74 8.23
CA TYR A 8 -8.92 18.94 7.27
C TYR A 8 -8.32 17.70 7.90
N LEU A 9 -7.71 17.83 9.08
CA LEU A 9 -7.11 16.70 9.79
C LEU A 9 -8.15 15.71 10.33
N ALA A 10 -9.23 16.23 10.92
CA ALA A 10 -10.33 15.37 11.36
C ALA A 10 -10.95 14.60 10.17
N ARG A 11 -10.95 15.18 8.96
CA ARG A 11 -11.37 14.50 7.72
C ARG A 11 -10.33 13.53 7.21
N LEU A 12 -9.04 13.86 7.24
CA LEU A 12 -7.95 12.92 6.87
C LEU A 12 -7.92 11.70 7.79
N CYS A 13 -8.13 11.90 9.10
CA CYS A 13 -8.20 10.80 10.05
C CYS A 13 -9.50 9.98 9.95
N SER A 14 -10.60 10.55 9.48
CA SER A 14 -11.90 9.85 9.40
C SER A 14 -12.12 9.09 8.11
N PHE A 15 -11.27 9.27 7.07
CA PHE A 15 -11.55 8.65 5.78
C PHE A 15 -10.37 8.56 4.80
N VAL A 16 -10.09 7.38 4.31
CA VAL A 16 -9.24 7.11 3.15
C VAL A 16 -10.15 6.64 2.02
N GLY A 17 -10.30 7.42 0.96
CA GLY A 17 -11.01 6.96 -0.24
C GLY A 17 -11.89 7.93 -1.00
N GLU A 18 -12.05 9.16 -0.57
CA GLU A 18 -12.78 10.18 -1.34
C GLU A 18 -11.85 11.08 -2.17
N VAL A 19 -12.30 11.48 -3.36
CA VAL A 19 -11.54 12.29 -4.33
C VAL A 19 -11.03 13.61 -3.73
N GLU A 20 -11.80 14.23 -2.84
CA GLU A 20 -11.42 15.47 -2.15
C GLU A 20 -10.20 15.30 -1.23
N GLN A 21 -10.03 14.14 -0.66
CA GLN A 21 -8.93 13.81 0.26
C GLN A 21 -7.66 13.46 -0.49
N LEU A 22 -7.78 12.77 -1.62
CA LEU A 22 -6.68 12.59 -2.55
C LEU A 22 -6.09 13.94 -2.95
N THR A 23 -6.94 14.91 -3.25
CA THR A 23 -6.52 16.28 -3.60
C THR A 23 -5.84 16.99 -2.43
N ALA A 24 -6.35 16.83 -1.21
CA ALA A 24 -5.76 17.42 -0.01
C ALA A 24 -4.38 16.83 0.33
N VAL A 25 -4.26 15.50 0.26
CA VAL A 25 -2.97 14.82 0.48
C VAL A 25 -1.96 15.20 -0.60
N ARG A 26 -2.35 15.26 -1.86
CA ARG A 26 -1.46 15.72 -2.93
C ARG A 26 -0.98 17.14 -2.74
N LYS A 27 -1.87 18.06 -2.36
CA LYS A 27 -1.48 19.45 -2.03
C LYS A 27 -0.49 19.48 -0.86
N LEU A 28 -0.70 18.66 0.16
CA LEU A 28 0.22 18.54 1.27
C LEU A 28 1.59 18.02 0.79
N ILE A 29 1.61 16.95 0.01
CA ILE A 29 2.86 16.38 -0.52
C ILE A 29 3.57 17.37 -1.44
N CYS A 30 2.85 18.05 -2.35
CA CYS A 30 3.43 19.06 -3.24
C CYS A 30 4.05 20.25 -2.49
N SER A 31 3.62 20.53 -1.25
CA SER A 31 4.25 21.56 -0.44
C SER A 31 5.64 21.17 0.09
N TYR A 32 5.97 19.89 0.08
CA TYR A 32 7.25 19.37 0.56
C TYR A 32 8.07 18.67 -0.52
N ARG A 33 7.45 18.20 -1.60
CA ARG A 33 8.12 17.45 -2.66
C ARG A 33 7.81 18.01 -4.04
N GLU A 34 8.84 18.37 -4.76
CA GLU A 34 8.79 18.71 -6.18
C GLU A 34 9.08 17.43 -6.98
N GLY A 35 8.25 17.10 -7.96
CA GLY A 35 8.16 15.84 -8.67
C GLY A 35 9.45 15.01 -8.77
N GLY A 36 9.40 13.74 -8.44
CA GLY A 36 10.54 12.82 -8.52
C GLY A 36 11.67 13.01 -7.47
N GLU A 37 11.57 14.03 -6.61
CA GLU A 37 12.58 14.31 -5.59
C GLU A 37 12.76 13.13 -4.64
N PRO A 38 14.03 12.74 -4.28
CA PRO A 38 14.29 11.66 -3.34
C PRO A 38 13.68 11.91 -1.96
N LEU A 39 13.24 10.84 -1.27
CA LEU A 39 12.65 10.95 0.07
C LEU A 39 13.60 11.57 1.10
N ASP A 40 14.92 11.37 0.94
CA ASP A 40 15.93 11.98 1.80
C ASP A 40 15.93 13.52 1.72
N SER A 41 15.62 14.08 0.54
CA SER A 41 15.47 15.53 0.39
C SER A 41 14.19 16.03 1.05
N VAL A 42 13.10 15.28 0.93
CA VAL A 42 11.84 15.58 1.62
C VAL A 42 12.03 15.55 3.14
N ALA A 43 12.77 14.56 3.66
CA ALA A 43 13.10 14.46 5.09
C ALA A 43 13.83 15.72 5.59
N ARG A 44 14.84 16.18 4.84
CA ARG A 44 15.58 17.42 5.19
C ARG A 44 14.68 18.65 5.22
N LYS A 45 13.76 18.80 4.27
CA LYS A 45 12.77 19.89 4.25
C LYS A 45 11.83 19.85 5.46
N LEU A 46 11.57 18.66 6.00
CA LEU A 46 10.79 18.44 7.24
C LEU A 46 11.61 18.59 8.52
N GLY A 47 12.88 19.01 8.43
CA GLY A 47 13.73 19.26 9.60
C GLY A 47 14.44 18.00 10.14
N ILE A 48 14.44 16.90 9.38
CA ILE A 48 15.16 15.69 9.76
C ILE A 48 16.64 15.88 9.49
N ALA A 49 17.44 15.74 10.56
CA ALA A 49 18.88 15.89 10.49
C ALA A 49 19.56 14.70 9.81
N GLU A 50 19.06 13.49 10.07
CA GLU A 50 19.66 12.27 9.60
C GLU A 50 18.64 11.13 9.47
N ILE A 51 18.86 10.23 8.48
CA ILE A 51 18.18 8.95 8.34
C ILE A 51 19.20 7.85 8.62
N ARG A 52 19.03 7.14 9.75
CA ARG A 52 19.90 6.05 10.18
C ARG A 52 19.29 4.70 9.81
N ARG A 53 20.10 3.81 9.27
CA ARG A 53 19.74 2.42 8.99
C ARG A 53 20.53 1.52 9.94
N GLU A 54 19.84 0.97 10.93
CA GLU A 54 20.41 0.15 11.99
C GLU A 54 19.50 -1.03 12.34
N PRO A 55 20.00 -2.13 12.92
CA PRO A 55 19.15 -3.21 13.40
C PRO A 55 18.19 -2.72 14.50
N LEU A 56 16.87 -2.94 14.29
CA LEU A 56 15.82 -2.52 15.22
C LEU A 56 14.85 -3.67 15.47
N PRO A 57 14.19 -3.74 16.63
CA PRO A 57 13.12 -4.72 16.90
C PRO A 57 11.79 -4.39 16.21
N PHE A 58 11.65 -3.19 15.62
CA PHE A 58 10.50 -2.68 14.86
C PHE A 58 10.94 -2.22 13.48
N ASP A 59 10.04 -1.74 12.63
CA ASP A 59 10.37 -1.36 11.25
C ASP A 59 11.10 -0.02 11.14
N GLY A 60 10.72 0.97 11.94
CA GLY A 60 11.34 2.30 11.99
C GLY A 60 10.54 3.27 12.85
N GLY A 61 10.99 4.52 12.91
CA GLY A 61 10.32 5.58 13.67
C GLY A 61 11.08 6.90 13.62
N VAL A 62 10.44 7.95 14.16
CA VAL A 62 11.01 9.27 14.37
C VAL A 62 11.48 9.39 15.81
N PHE A 63 12.70 9.85 16.02
CA PHE A 63 13.34 9.95 17.33
C PHE A 63 13.99 11.31 17.54
N GLU A 64 14.09 11.73 18.78
CA GLU A 64 14.93 12.85 19.17
C GLU A 64 16.29 12.35 19.65
N ASP A 65 17.35 12.90 19.09
CA ASP A 65 18.74 12.61 19.43
C ASP A 65 19.45 13.93 19.79
N GLY A 66 19.50 14.24 21.08
CA GLY A 66 19.90 15.56 21.54
C GLY A 66 18.92 16.64 21.07
N ASN A 67 19.42 17.61 20.29
CA ASN A 67 18.61 18.67 19.70
C ASN A 67 18.19 18.39 18.25
N ALA A 68 18.46 17.18 17.75
CA ALA A 68 18.20 16.80 16.37
C ALA A 68 17.07 15.77 16.28
N THR A 69 16.18 15.92 15.32
CA THR A 69 15.19 14.90 14.97
C THR A 69 15.79 13.97 13.91
N VAL A 70 15.75 12.67 14.17
CA VAL A 70 16.29 11.63 13.28
C VAL A 70 15.23 10.59 12.96
N ILE A 71 15.27 10.02 11.75
CA ILE A 71 14.50 8.84 11.40
C ILE A 71 15.41 7.61 11.48
N LYS A 72 14.96 6.57 12.21
CA LYS A 72 15.65 5.28 12.26
C LYS A 72 14.85 4.23 11.51
N ILE A 73 15.51 3.49 10.62
CA ILE A 73 14.91 2.45 9.78
C ILE A 73 15.63 1.12 10.06
N ASN A 74 14.87 0.06 10.24
CA ASN A 74 15.41 -1.27 10.50
C ASN A 74 16.15 -1.82 9.27
N SER A 75 17.47 -1.89 9.36
CA SER A 75 18.34 -2.39 8.29
C SER A 75 18.20 -3.89 7.99
N LEU A 76 17.55 -4.66 8.88
CA LEU A 76 17.29 -6.09 8.69
C LEU A 76 16.06 -6.37 7.81
N ARG A 77 15.26 -5.35 7.51
CA ARG A 77 14.14 -5.46 6.60
C ARG A 77 14.58 -5.39 5.14
N ASN A 78 13.80 -5.97 4.24
CA ASN A 78 14.08 -5.83 2.81
C ASN A 78 13.99 -4.36 2.36
N PRO A 79 14.73 -3.97 1.29
CA PRO A 79 14.81 -2.58 0.84
C PRO A 79 13.45 -1.93 0.55
N VAL A 80 12.50 -2.69 0.00
CA VAL A 80 11.14 -2.22 -0.30
C VAL A 80 10.39 -1.85 0.98
N ARG A 81 10.54 -2.67 2.04
CA ARG A 81 9.94 -2.37 3.35
C ARG A 81 10.59 -1.15 3.99
N CYS A 82 11.92 -1.04 3.92
CA CYS A 82 12.65 0.12 4.43
C CYS A 82 12.19 1.42 3.76
N GLN A 83 11.98 1.40 2.45
CA GLN A 83 11.54 2.56 1.69
C GLN A 83 10.10 2.94 2.03
N PHE A 84 9.20 1.96 2.19
CA PHE A 84 7.83 2.20 2.63
C PHE A 84 7.79 2.77 4.04
N THR A 85 8.59 2.22 4.97
CA THR A 85 8.70 2.74 6.34
C THR A 85 9.18 4.18 6.33
N LEU A 86 10.22 4.53 5.57
CA LEU A 86 10.67 5.93 5.46
C LEU A 86 9.55 6.84 4.97
N ALA A 87 8.85 6.46 3.91
CA ALA A 87 7.74 7.25 3.38
C ALA A 87 6.58 7.40 4.39
N HIS A 88 6.32 6.37 5.20
CA HIS A 88 5.32 6.36 6.26
C HIS A 88 5.68 7.35 7.39
N GLU A 89 6.95 7.32 7.87
CA GLU A 89 7.44 8.26 8.88
C GLU A 89 7.41 9.71 8.38
N LEU A 90 7.70 9.94 7.10
CA LEU A 90 7.50 11.25 6.49
C LEU A 90 6.03 11.67 6.48
N GLY A 91 5.12 10.73 6.33
CA GLY A 91 3.68 10.95 6.46
C GLY A 91 3.30 11.49 7.85
N HIS A 92 3.81 10.88 8.93
CA HIS A 92 3.63 11.38 10.30
C HIS A 92 4.15 12.81 10.46
N LEU A 93 5.34 13.10 9.94
CA LEU A 93 5.94 14.44 10.03
C LEU A 93 5.16 15.47 9.22
N MET A 94 4.72 15.16 8.00
CA MET A 94 3.90 16.07 7.17
C MET A 94 2.58 16.41 7.86
N LEU A 95 1.92 15.41 8.48
CA LEU A 95 0.69 15.62 9.22
C LEU A 95 0.96 16.45 10.48
N ALA A 96 2.02 16.19 11.23
CA ALA A 96 2.39 16.95 12.40
C ALA A 96 2.71 18.41 12.07
N CYS A 97 3.49 18.69 11.02
CA CYS A 97 3.82 20.03 10.57
C CYS A 97 2.59 20.81 10.08
N SER A 98 1.64 20.15 9.44
CA SER A 98 0.40 20.78 8.99
C SER A 98 -0.55 21.14 10.15
N VAL A 99 -0.38 20.51 11.33
CA VAL A 99 -1.16 20.74 12.56
C VAL A 99 -0.48 21.72 13.53
N ALA A 100 0.75 22.14 13.22
CA ALA A 100 1.71 22.79 14.15
C ALA A 100 1.24 24.05 14.93
N LYS A 101 -0.07 24.28 15.06
CA LYS A 101 -0.60 25.30 15.99
C LYS A 101 -1.56 24.80 17.08
N LYS A 102 -2.07 23.56 17.03
CA LYS A 102 -2.83 22.97 18.17
C LYS A 102 -2.92 21.45 17.99
N LYS A 103 -2.32 20.66 18.90
CA LYS A 103 -2.65 19.23 19.03
C LYS A 103 -4.17 19.09 19.11
N PRO A 104 -4.83 18.33 18.22
CA PRO A 104 -6.25 18.02 18.40
C PRO A 104 -6.38 17.18 19.67
N LYS A 105 -7.12 17.68 20.66
CA LYS A 105 -7.34 17.02 21.95
C LYS A 105 -8.07 15.67 21.87
N ASN A 106 -8.48 15.22 20.69
CA ASN A 106 -9.29 14.02 20.46
C ASN A 106 -8.87 13.25 19.19
N CYS A 107 -7.58 13.16 18.83
CA CYS A 107 -7.12 12.08 17.96
C CYS A 107 -6.89 10.83 18.84
N SER A 108 -7.96 10.25 19.35
CA SER A 108 -7.94 8.94 20.03
C SER A 108 -8.05 7.77 19.03
N ASP A 109 -8.02 8.04 17.73
CA ASP A 109 -8.11 7.02 16.71
C ASP A 109 -6.76 6.87 16.01
N ASP A 110 -5.83 6.18 16.68
CA ASP A 110 -4.51 5.84 16.14
C ASP A 110 -4.62 5.12 14.77
N LEU A 111 -5.70 4.34 14.56
CA LEU A 111 -5.94 3.64 13.29
C LEU A 111 -6.21 4.59 12.12
N GLY A 112 -6.89 5.69 12.34
CA GLY A 112 -7.14 6.70 11.29
C GLY A 112 -5.87 7.42 10.87
N LEU A 113 -5.02 7.75 11.83
CA LEU A 113 -3.72 8.39 11.60
C LEU A 113 -2.79 7.47 10.80
N GLU A 114 -2.66 6.21 11.24
CA GLU A 114 -1.84 5.20 10.56
C GLU A 114 -2.26 4.99 9.09
N ARG A 115 -3.58 4.89 8.83
CA ARG A 115 -4.10 4.81 7.46
C ARG A 115 -3.78 6.05 6.62
N ALA A 116 -3.85 7.24 7.21
CA ALA A 116 -3.47 8.47 6.53
C ALA A 116 -1.97 8.48 6.18
N CYS A 117 -1.10 8.01 7.10
CA CYS A 117 0.33 7.87 6.86
C CYS A 117 0.62 6.82 5.78
N ASP A 118 -0.06 5.67 5.80
CA ASP A 118 0.04 4.66 4.75
C ASP A 118 -0.37 5.22 3.37
N PHE A 119 -1.42 6.02 3.33
CA PHE A 119 -1.88 6.66 2.09
C PHE A 119 -0.87 7.70 1.58
N ILE A 120 -0.29 8.53 2.47
CA ILE A 120 0.77 9.48 2.13
C ILE A 120 2.00 8.72 1.63
N ALA A 121 2.39 7.64 2.30
CA ALA A 121 3.49 6.80 1.86
C ALA A 121 3.27 6.23 0.46
N ALA A 122 2.06 5.73 0.19
CA ALA A 122 1.70 5.22 -1.12
C ALA A 122 1.72 6.33 -2.20
N GLU A 123 1.25 7.54 -1.90
CA GLU A 123 1.32 8.68 -2.83
C GLU A 123 2.76 9.16 -3.05
N LEU A 124 3.61 9.16 -2.02
CA LEU A 124 5.03 9.48 -2.15
C LEU A 124 5.77 8.47 -3.04
N LEU A 125 5.47 7.19 -2.91
CA LEU A 125 6.16 6.12 -3.66
C LEU A 125 5.55 5.87 -5.03
N MET A 126 4.25 6.04 -5.17
CA MET A 126 3.46 5.82 -6.38
C MET A 126 2.60 7.07 -6.68
N PRO A 127 3.22 8.17 -7.13
CA PRO A 127 2.48 9.39 -7.45
C PRO A 127 1.35 9.14 -8.44
N TYR A 128 0.23 9.80 -8.26
CA TYR A 128 -0.99 9.55 -9.04
C TYR A 128 -0.77 9.64 -10.55
N GLU A 129 -0.24 10.77 -11.02
CA GLU A 129 -0.09 11.05 -12.44
C GLU A 129 0.81 10.00 -13.11
N GLU A 130 1.98 9.73 -12.53
CA GLU A 130 2.92 8.74 -13.03
C GLU A 130 2.32 7.33 -13.00
N THR A 131 1.63 6.99 -11.91
CA THR A 131 1.00 5.67 -11.75
C THR A 131 -0.09 5.47 -12.78
N VAL A 132 -0.99 6.44 -12.96
CA VAL A 132 -2.09 6.34 -13.93
C VAL A 132 -1.55 6.23 -15.35
N GLN A 133 -0.60 7.10 -15.74
CA GLN A 133 0.01 7.06 -17.07
C GLN A 133 0.65 5.70 -17.36
N PHE A 134 1.43 5.17 -16.41
CA PHE A 134 2.10 3.89 -16.57
C PHE A 134 1.11 2.72 -16.66
N VAL A 135 0.07 2.71 -15.82
CA VAL A 135 -0.96 1.65 -15.81
C VAL A 135 -1.77 1.66 -17.11
N VAL A 136 -2.11 2.85 -17.64
CA VAL A 136 -2.82 2.97 -18.92
C VAL A 136 -1.99 2.39 -20.07
N GLN A 137 -0.69 2.64 -20.09
CA GLN A 137 0.22 2.07 -21.09
C GLN A 137 0.31 0.53 -21.02
N LEU A 138 0.25 -0.02 -19.81
CA LEU A 138 0.26 -1.49 -19.62
C LEU A 138 -1.06 -2.15 -20.06
N GLY A 139 -2.18 -1.41 -20.09
CA GLY A 139 -3.49 -1.90 -20.48
C GLY A 139 -4.17 -2.77 -19.39
N ARG A 140 -4.89 -3.83 -19.81
CA ARG A 140 -5.76 -4.61 -18.92
C ARG A 140 -5.03 -5.19 -17.70
N GLN A 141 -5.74 -5.23 -16.58
CA GLN A 141 -5.31 -5.80 -15.30
C GLN A 141 -4.88 -7.27 -15.43
N SER A 142 -3.69 -7.61 -14.90
CA SER A 142 -3.20 -8.99 -14.80
C SER A 142 -2.17 -9.15 -13.68
N PRO A 143 -1.93 -10.38 -13.16
CA PRO A 143 -0.92 -10.63 -12.12
C PRO A 143 0.49 -10.19 -12.53
N GLU A 144 0.89 -10.46 -13.79
CA GLU A 144 2.22 -10.10 -14.31
C GLU A 144 2.43 -8.58 -14.29
N LYS A 145 1.39 -7.82 -14.67
CA LYS A 145 1.44 -6.37 -14.70
C LYS A 145 1.53 -5.77 -13.31
N LEU A 146 0.88 -6.39 -12.30
CA LEU A 146 1.08 -5.98 -10.92
C LEU A 146 2.55 -6.08 -10.51
N GLY A 147 3.21 -7.18 -10.87
CA GLY A 147 4.65 -7.37 -10.65
C GLY A 147 5.52 -6.32 -11.36
N ILE A 148 5.16 -5.95 -12.59
CA ILE A 148 5.86 -4.89 -13.35
C ILE A 148 5.69 -3.54 -12.64
N ILE A 149 4.47 -3.20 -12.23
CA ILE A 149 4.17 -1.95 -11.53
C ILE A 149 4.90 -1.90 -10.19
N ALA A 150 4.83 -2.95 -9.39
CA ALA A 150 5.51 -3.01 -8.10
C ALA A 150 7.02 -2.78 -8.24
N ARG A 151 7.67 -3.42 -9.22
CA ARG A 151 9.10 -3.21 -9.52
C ARG A 151 9.39 -1.79 -10.01
N ARG A 152 8.56 -1.22 -10.89
CA ARG A 152 8.74 0.14 -11.43
C ARG A 152 8.79 1.19 -10.33
N PHE A 153 7.93 1.04 -9.32
CA PHE A 153 7.81 2.00 -8.22
C PHE A 153 8.59 1.60 -6.96
N GLY A 154 9.26 0.45 -6.96
CA GLY A 154 10.02 -0.03 -5.80
C GLY A 154 9.15 -0.32 -4.57
N VAL A 155 7.92 -0.80 -4.77
CA VAL A 155 6.95 -1.10 -3.71
C VAL A 155 6.62 -2.59 -3.65
N SER A 156 5.99 -3.03 -2.55
CA SER A 156 5.49 -4.40 -2.44
C SER A 156 4.30 -4.64 -3.38
N LEU A 157 4.05 -5.90 -3.73
CA LEU A 157 2.85 -6.29 -4.48
C LEU A 157 1.56 -5.85 -3.77
N GLU A 158 1.52 -5.96 -2.44
CA GLU A 158 0.39 -5.52 -1.64
C GLU A 158 0.20 -4.01 -1.71
N THR A 159 1.26 -3.22 -1.55
CA THR A 159 1.20 -1.76 -1.69
C THR A 159 0.70 -1.35 -3.07
N ALA A 160 1.24 -1.96 -4.14
CA ALA A 160 0.79 -1.71 -5.50
C ALA A 160 -0.69 -2.08 -5.69
N ALA A 161 -1.12 -3.25 -5.19
CA ALA A 161 -2.50 -3.71 -5.30
C ALA A 161 -3.47 -2.78 -4.57
N ARG A 162 -3.16 -2.41 -3.32
CA ARG A 162 -3.98 -1.46 -2.53
C ARG A 162 -4.05 -0.11 -3.22
N ARG A 163 -2.91 0.39 -3.70
CA ARG A 163 -2.85 1.67 -4.42
C ARG A 163 -3.76 1.67 -5.64
N LEU A 164 -3.67 0.66 -6.49
CA LEU A 164 -4.42 0.60 -7.75
C LEU A 164 -5.92 0.34 -7.55
N HIS A 165 -6.27 -0.53 -6.60
CA HIS A 165 -7.65 -0.95 -6.39
C HIS A 165 -8.39 -0.03 -5.42
N THR A 166 -7.79 0.23 -4.25
CA THR A 166 -8.47 0.91 -3.14
C THR A 166 -8.35 2.43 -3.26
N ASP A 167 -7.11 2.93 -3.43
CA ASP A 167 -6.86 4.36 -3.39
C ASP A 167 -7.23 5.05 -4.70
N LEU A 168 -6.73 4.52 -5.82
CA LEU A 168 -6.92 5.12 -7.14
C LEU A 168 -8.16 4.61 -7.86
N LYS A 169 -8.66 3.43 -7.47
CA LYS A 169 -9.84 2.77 -8.06
C LYS A 169 -9.75 2.57 -9.58
N ILE A 170 -8.52 2.48 -10.13
CA ILE A 170 -8.28 2.24 -11.56
C ILE A 170 -8.30 0.77 -11.93
N TRP A 171 -7.93 -0.11 -11.02
CA TRP A 171 -8.15 -1.54 -11.14
C TRP A 171 -9.41 -1.95 -10.39
N LYS A 172 -10.27 -2.74 -11.04
CA LYS A 172 -11.60 -3.07 -10.52
C LYS A 172 -11.69 -4.49 -9.98
N LEU A 173 -10.91 -5.41 -10.54
CA LEU A 173 -10.98 -6.82 -10.15
C LEU A 173 -10.24 -7.04 -8.84
N PRO A 174 -10.83 -7.81 -7.92
CA PRO A 174 -10.17 -8.23 -6.69
C PRO A 174 -8.91 -9.03 -6.98
N MET A 175 -7.93 -8.93 -6.08
CA MET A 175 -6.66 -9.65 -6.21
C MET A 175 -6.12 -10.05 -4.86
N GLY A 176 -5.32 -11.11 -4.84
CA GLY A 176 -4.72 -11.63 -3.63
C GLY A 176 -3.42 -12.36 -3.87
N LEU A 177 -2.71 -12.57 -2.78
CA LEU A 177 -1.50 -13.37 -2.70
C LEU A 177 -1.72 -14.50 -1.71
N TRP A 178 -1.39 -15.69 -2.15
CA TRP A 178 -1.47 -16.92 -1.34
C TRP A 178 -0.10 -17.57 -1.25
N GLU A 179 0.11 -18.27 -0.15
CA GLU A 179 1.32 -19.05 0.09
C GLU A 179 0.96 -20.54 0.25
N TYR A 180 1.73 -21.38 -0.42
CA TYR A 180 1.65 -22.82 -0.29
C TYR A 180 2.41 -23.33 0.94
N GLY A 181 1.72 -24.12 1.74
CA GLY A 181 2.26 -24.89 2.86
C GLY A 181 1.52 -26.22 2.98
N ALA A 182 1.28 -26.68 4.19
CA ALA A 182 0.38 -27.82 4.45
C ALA A 182 -1.06 -27.52 3.97
N VAL A 183 -1.42 -26.26 3.96
CA VAL A 183 -2.64 -25.69 3.36
C VAL A 183 -2.27 -24.43 2.60
N VAL A 184 -3.07 -24.06 1.59
CA VAL A 184 -2.92 -22.78 0.90
C VAL A 184 -3.50 -21.66 1.77
N GLN A 185 -2.66 -20.72 2.17
CA GLN A 185 -3.01 -19.64 3.06
C GLN A 185 -2.97 -18.29 2.35
N GLU A 186 -4.03 -17.49 2.50
CA GLU A 186 -4.06 -16.12 2.02
C GLU A 186 -3.13 -15.24 2.88
N LEU A 187 -2.16 -14.59 2.22
CA LEU A 187 -1.29 -13.59 2.83
C LEU A 187 -1.97 -12.22 2.87
N TRP A 188 -2.55 -11.81 1.73
CA TRP A 188 -3.35 -10.60 1.63
C TRP A 188 -4.39 -10.70 0.50
N PHE A 189 -5.42 -9.88 0.61
CA PHE A 189 -6.48 -9.77 -0.39
C PHE A 189 -6.99 -8.33 -0.47
N VAL A 190 -7.22 -7.84 -1.68
CA VAL A 190 -7.73 -6.49 -1.97
C VAL A 190 -8.99 -6.61 -2.82
N GLY A 191 -10.03 -5.90 -2.41
CA GLY A 191 -11.36 -5.94 -3.05
C GLY A 191 -12.36 -6.77 -2.26
N LYS A 192 -13.55 -6.95 -2.86
CA LYS A 192 -14.61 -7.75 -2.25
C LYS A 192 -14.27 -9.23 -2.39
N ARG A 193 -14.16 -9.91 -1.27
CA ARG A 193 -13.87 -11.34 -1.23
C ARG A 193 -15.16 -12.13 -1.47
N PRO A 194 -15.20 -13.04 -2.46
CA PRO A 194 -16.38 -13.88 -2.70
C PRO A 194 -16.52 -15.03 -1.70
N TRP A 195 -15.44 -15.41 -0.99
CA TRP A 195 -15.42 -16.49 -0.01
C TRP A 195 -15.20 -15.99 1.41
N ARG A 196 -15.52 -16.83 2.41
CA ARG A 196 -15.33 -16.51 3.85
C ARG A 196 -14.02 -17.05 4.41
N SER A 197 -13.55 -18.23 3.93
CA SER A 197 -12.32 -18.84 4.41
C SER A 197 -11.09 -18.15 3.82
N ARG A 198 -10.01 -18.07 4.62
CA ARG A 198 -8.68 -17.68 4.15
C ARG A 198 -7.88 -18.87 3.61
N GLN A 199 -8.38 -20.07 3.81
CA GLN A 199 -7.80 -21.31 3.28
C GLN A 199 -8.58 -21.65 2.01
N LEU A 200 -7.89 -21.69 0.88
CA LEU A 200 -8.47 -21.90 -0.43
C LEU A 200 -7.72 -23.04 -1.13
N SER A 201 -8.45 -23.75 -1.96
CA SER A 201 -7.90 -24.71 -2.90
C SER A 201 -8.57 -24.49 -4.24
N PHE A 202 -7.81 -24.00 -5.20
CA PHE A 202 -8.20 -23.93 -6.60
C PHE A 202 -7.23 -24.79 -7.41
N SER A 203 -7.72 -25.56 -8.37
CA SER A 203 -6.86 -26.36 -9.27
C SER A 203 -5.90 -25.46 -10.08
N ALA A 204 -6.31 -24.24 -10.37
CA ALA A 204 -5.45 -23.24 -10.98
C ALA A 204 -4.18 -22.95 -10.19
N PHE A 205 -4.23 -23.04 -8.86
CA PHE A 205 -3.06 -22.80 -8.02
C PHE A 205 -2.02 -23.90 -8.17
N ASP A 206 -2.46 -25.17 -8.21
CA ASP A 206 -1.57 -26.31 -8.44
C ASP A 206 -0.96 -26.25 -9.86
N LEU A 207 -1.78 -26.01 -10.87
CA LEU A 207 -1.34 -25.86 -12.24
C LEU A 207 -0.32 -24.71 -12.42
N ALA A 208 -0.55 -23.57 -11.80
CA ALA A 208 0.37 -22.44 -11.87
C ALA A 208 1.71 -22.74 -11.18
N ARG A 209 1.68 -23.48 -10.06
CA ARG A 209 2.87 -23.91 -9.33
C ARG A 209 3.70 -24.90 -10.15
N GLU A 210 3.06 -25.87 -10.77
CA GLU A 210 3.73 -26.95 -11.53
C GLU A 210 4.28 -26.43 -12.86
N SER A 211 3.50 -25.64 -13.59
CA SER A 211 3.89 -25.14 -14.91
C SER A 211 4.78 -23.91 -14.88
N HIS A 212 4.79 -23.16 -13.78
CA HIS A 212 5.37 -21.81 -13.68
C HIS A 212 4.83 -20.81 -14.72
N MET A 213 3.69 -21.13 -15.34
CA MET A 213 3.04 -20.31 -16.35
C MET A 213 1.80 -19.61 -15.78
N PRO A 214 1.40 -18.49 -16.36
CA PRO A 214 0.11 -17.88 -16.03
C PRO A 214 -1.03 -18.84 -16.39
N ILE A 215 -1.91 -19.11 -15.45
CA ILE A 215 -3.11 -19.92 -15.66
C ILE A 215 -4.33 -19.02 -15.71
N ILE A 216 -5.16 -19.21 -16.73
CA ILE A 216 -6.46 -18.55 -16.87
C ILE A 216 -7.50 -19.65 -16.91
N THR A 217 -8.40 -19.65 -15.97
CA THR A 217 -9.42 -20.70 -15.86
C THR A 217 -10.70 -20.15 -15.23
N ARG A 218 -11.75 -20.98 -15.32
CA ARG A 218 -13.01 -20.75 -14.60
C ARG A 218 -13.27 -21.94 -13.68
N GLU A 219 -13.42 -21.66 -12.40
CA GLU A 219 -13.60 -22.69 -11.39
C GLU A 219 -14.86 -22.45 -10.56
N ARG A 220 -15.43 -23.54 -10.03
CA ARG A 220 -16.53 -23.48 -9.08
C ARG A 220 -16.00 -23.34 -7.67
N TYR A 221 -16.56 -22.39 -6.95
CA TYR A 221 -16.20 -22.17 -5.55
C TYR A 221 -17.45 -22.14 -4.66
N PRO A 222 -17.45 -22.84 -3.51
CA PRO A 222 -18.58 -22.85 -2.60
C PRO A 222 -18.72 -21.50 -1.86
N VAL A 223 -19.91 -20.90 -1.92
CA VAL A 223 -20.28 -19.67 -1.22
C VAL A 223 -21.50 -19.96 -0.36
N GLY A 224 -21.28 -20.26 0.91
CA GLY A 224 -22.37 -20.66 1.81
C GLY A 224 -22.99 -21.98 1.36
N THR A 225 -24.29 -21.96 0.98
CA THR A 225 -25.05 -23.14 0.55
C THR A 225 -25.09 -23.37 -0.96
N HIS A 226 -24.48 -22.49 -1.74
CA HIS A 226 -24.45 -22.59 -3.22
C HIS A 226 -23.01 -22.51 -3.74
N THR A 227 -22.86 -22.74 -5.03
CA THR A 227 -21.57 -22.72 -5.71
C THR A 227 -21.57 -21.58 -6.74
N GLU A 228 -20.58 -20.72 -6.70
CA GLU A 228 -20.37 -19.66 -7.68
C GLU A 228 -19.25 -20.02 -8.65
N LEU A 229 -19.32 -19.50 -9.88
CA LEU A 229 -18.23 -19.58 -10.83
C LEU A 229 -17.36 -18.33 -10.68
N VAL A 230 -16.06 -18.56 -10.58
CA VAL A 230 -15.05 -17.49 -10.53
C VAL A 230 -14.08 -17.64 -11.69
N ASP A 231 -13.83 -16.57 -12.40
CA ASP A 231 -12.76 -16.50 -13.40
C ASP A 231 -11.45 -16.13 -12.68
N LEU A 232 -10.45 -16.98 -12.84
CA LEU A 232 -9.16 -16.85 -12.18
C LEU A 232 -8.07 -16.58 -13.20
N LYS A 233 -7.23 -15.59 -12.90
CA LYS A 233 -5.90 -15.44 -13.51
C LYS A 233 -4.87 -15.53 -12.41
N VAL A 234 -4.06 -16.56 -12.42
CA VAL A 234 -3.08 -16.84 -11.38
C VAL A 234 -1.68 -17.01 -11.98
N LEU A 235 -0.67 -16.63 -11.20
CA LEU A 235 0.73 -16.71 -11.55
C LEU A 235 1.56 -17.15 -10.37
N HIS A 236 2.38 -18.18 -10.52
CA HIS A 236 3.39 -18.52 -9.54
C HIS A 236 4.54 -17.49 -9.56
N ILE A 237 4.83 -16.87 -8.43
CA ILE A 237 5.82 -15.79 -8.31
C ILE A 237 7.09 -16.19 -7.53
N GLY A 238 7.31 -17.49 -7.33
CA GLY A 238 8.42 -18.03 -6.55
C GLY A 238 8.11 -18.15 -5.04
N ASN A 239 9.01 -18.77 -4.29
CA ASN A 239 8.90 -18.97 -2.85
C ASN A 239 7.52 -19.51 -2.40
N ASN A 240 6.99 -20.49 -3.12
CA ASN A 240 5.67 -21.09 -2.88
C ASN A 240 4.51 -20.08 -2.87
N LYS A 241 4.59 -18.98 -3.61
CA LYS A 241 3.55 -17.94 -3.65
C LYS A 241 2.84 -17.87 -4.98
N ILE A 242 1.54 -17.72 -4.91
CA ILE A 242 0.64 -17.53 -6.05
C ILE A 242 -0.02 -16.16 -5.95
N LEU A 243 0.14 -15.37 -6.98
CA LEU A 243 -0.57 -14.10 -7.16
C LEU A 243 -1.77 -14.34 -8.07
N GLY A 244 -2.94 -13.90 -7.65
CA GLY A 244 -4.17 -14.10 -8.41
C GLY A 244 -5.03 -12.86 -8.54
N ILE A 245 -5.77 -12.79 -9.66
CA ILE A 245 -6.83 -11.82 -9.93
C ILE A 245 -8.12 -12.60 -10.18
N ILE A 246 -9.20 -12.13 -9.60
CA ILE A 246 -10.47 -12.84 -9.56
C ILE A 246 -11.56 -11.99 -10.19
N ALA A 247 -12.29 -12.56 -11.14
CA ALA A 247 -13.51 -11.98 -11.70
C ALA A 247 -14.71 -12.89 -11.36
N THR A 248 -15.74 -12.32 -10.80
CA THR A 248 -17.02 -12.98 -10.50
C THR A 248 -18.11 -12.46 -11.43
#